data_2c06121a03d55c039ac7c776abfb8a04
#
_entry.id   2c06121a03d55c039ac7c776abfb8a04
#
_cell.length_a   1.000
_cell.length_b   1.000
_cell.length_c   1.000
_cell.angle_alpha   90.00
_cell.angle_beta   90.00
_cell.angle_gamma   90.00
#
_symmetry.space_group_name_H-M   'P 1'
#
loop_
_entity.id
_entity.type
_entity.pdbx_description
1 polymer ?
#
loop_
_entity_poly.entity_id
_entity_poly.type
_entity_poly.pdbx_seq_one_letter_code
_entity_poly.pdbx_strand_id
1 'polypeptide(L)'
;MIKLREFREFWEKVSEKIPELTDTLAVTVDENMARKITGLSLGSRVLFWLPPGMEGTGVHVDAFEEKHLCVVFVMEKYDPSRKECIDVLESTQETIDRVLREIIGSQWYGCSPIGLADLKISILPETKFFAGFAGWSLAFNAKG
;
A
#
# COMPACT_ATOMS: atom_id res chain seq x y z
N MET A 1 -3.50 4.88 18.46
CA MET A 1 -3.03 3.76 17.60
C MET A 1 -4.04 3.49 16.49
N ILE A 2 -3.58 3.27 15.28
CA ILE A 2 -4.44 2.92 14.15
C ILE A 2 -5.02 1.52 14.39
N LYS A 3 -6.34 1.40 14.32
CA LYS A 3 -6.99 0.08 14.44
C LYS A 3 -6.82 -0.69 13.13
N LEU A 4 -6.28 -1.88 13.22
CA LEU A 4 -5.95 -2.70 12.06
C LEU A 4 -7.17 -3.03 11.19
N ARG A 5 -8.34 -3.23 11.79
CA ARG A 5 -9.59 -3.45 11.06
C ARG A 5 -9.95 -2.25 10.19
N GLU A 6 -9.88 -1.04 10.74
CA GLU A 6 -10.17 0.20 10.02
C GLU A 6 -9.16 0.46 8.90
N PHE A 7 -7.90 0.11 9.15
CA PHE A 7 -6.83 0.19 8.16
C PHE A 7 -7.09 -0.75 6.98
N ARG A 8 -7.50 -1.99 7.26
CA ARG A 8 -7.89 -2.97 6.23
C ARG A 8 -9.06 -2.47 5.41
N GLU A 9 -10.12 -2.03 6.06
CA GLU A 9 -11.32 -1.51 5.40
C GLU A 9 -11.01 -0.31 4.51
N PHE A 10 -10.11 0.55 4.94
CA PHE A 10 -9.66 1.68 4.14
C PHE A 10 -9.04 1.22 2.81
N TRP A 11 -8.13 0.25 2.85
CA TRP A 11 -7.48 -0.26 1.64
C TRP A 11 -8.44 -1.04 0.75
N GLU A 12 -9.38 -1.75 1.31
CA GLU A 12 -10.44 -2.40 0.55
C GLU A 12 -11.30 -1.38 -0.20
N LYS A 13 -11.66 -0.28 0.44
CA LYS A 13 -12.41 0.81 -0.20
C LYS A 13 -11.59 1.53 -1.28
N VAL A 14 -10.32 1.78 -1.05
CA VAL A 14 -9.42 2.33 -2.07
C VAL A 14 -9.38 1.42 -3.28
N SER A 15 -9.22 0.13 -3.06
CA SER A 15 -9.18 -0.87 -4.12
C SER A 15 -10.48 -0.92 -4.94
N GLU A 16 -11.63 -0.80 -4.30
CA GLU A 16 -12.93 -0.76 -4.99
C GLU A 16 -13.06 0.44 -5.95
N LYS A 17 -12.42 1.56 -5.62
CA LYS A 17 -12.44 2.78 -6.44
C LYS A 17 -11.48 2.74 -7.62
N ILE A 18 -10.59 1.76 -7.66
CA ILE A 18 -9.56 1.63 -8.69
C ILE A 18 -9.79 0.31 -9.43
N PRO A 19 -10.53 0.33 -10.57
CA PRO A 19 -10.96 -0.90 -11.26
C PRO A 19 -9.82 -1.80 -11.75
N GLU A 20 -8.65 -1.25 -12.04
CA GLU A 20 -7.50 -2.02 -12.49
C GLU A 20 -6.87 -2.89 -11.38
N LEU A 21 -7.16 -2.62 -10.11
CA LEU A 21 -6.75 -3.48 -9.01
C LEU A 21 -7.64 -4.71 -8.95
N THR A 22 -7.03 -5.89 -9.03
CA THR A 22 -7.74 -7.17 -9.01
C THR A 22 -7.84 -7.78 -7.61
N ASP A 23 -6.87 -7.47 -6.75
CA ASP A 23 -6.77 -8.05 -5.42
C ASP A 23 -6.21 -7.04 -4.44
N THR A 24 -6.53 -7.22 -3.16
CA THR A 24 -6.01 -6.42 -2.04
C THR A 24 -5.59 -7.38 -0.94
N LEU A 25 -4.30 -7.39 -0.60
CA LEU A 25 -3.74 -8.35 0.33
C LEU A 25 -2.90 -7.66 1.42
N ALA A 26 -3.07 -8.13 2.66
CA ALA A 26 -2.17 -7.75 3.73
C ALA A 26 -0.82 -8.47 3.58
N VAL A 27 0.26 -7.76 3.82
CA VAL A 27 1.59 -8.37 3.83
C VAL A 27 1.84 -8.98 5.21
N THR A 28 1.75 -10.30 5.25
CA THR A 28 2.12 -11.10 6.41
C THR A 28 3.18 -12.11 5.96
N VAL A 29 4.16 -12.38 6.81
CA VAL A 29 5.23 -13.32 6.44
C VAL A 29 4.84 -14.72 6.91
N ASP A 30 3.82 -15.31 6.25
CA ASP A 30 3.34 -16.64 6.58
C ASP A 30 3.04 -17.47 5.32
N GLU A 31 2.75 -18.75 5.54
CA GLU A 31 2.45 -19.69 4.45
C GLU A 31 1.16 -19.34 3.71
N ASN A 32 0.17 -18.77 4.39
CA ASN A 32 -1.10 -18.40 3.77
C ASN A 32 -0.90 -17.30 2.73
N MET A 33 -0.06 -16.32 3.03
CA MET A 33 0.28 -15.27 2.08
C MET A 33 1.01 -15.85 0.87
N ALA A 34 1.99 -16.71 1.08
CA ALA A 34 2.74 -17.37 0.01
C ALA A 34 1.81 -18.14 -0.93
N ARG A 35 0.82 -18.87 -0.39
CA ARG A 35 -0.18 -19.59 -1.20
C ARG A 35 -1.06 -18.65 -2.00
N LYS A 36 -1.53 -17.55 -1.40
CA LYS A 36 -2.34 -16.54 -2.10
C LYS A 36 -1.58 -15.93 -3.28
N ILE A 37 -0.31 -15.57 -3.06
CA ILE A 37 0.54 -14.99 -4.10
C ILE A 37 0.76 -15.98 -5.24
N THR A 38 1.07 -17.23 -4.91
CA THR A 38 1.31 -18.29 -5.91
C THR A 38 0.06 -18.58 -6.74
N GLY A 39 -1.12 -18.48 -6.13
CA GLY A 39 -2.40 -18.72 -6.79
C GLY A 39 -2.88 -17.60 -7.71
N LEU A 40 -2.23 -16.43 -7.70
CA LEU A 40 -2.63 -15.30 -8.55
C LEU A 40 -2.27 -15.56 -10.01
N SER A 41 -3.16 -15.14 -10.90
CA SER A 41 -2.95 -15.25 -12.35
C SER A 41 -1.95 -14.20 -12.83
N LEU A 42 -1.27 -14.50 -13.96
CA LEU A 42 -0.47 -13.48 -14.67
C LEU A 42 -1.37 -12.30 -15.07
N GLY A 43 -0.85 -11.10 -14.89
CA GLY A 43 -1.61 -9.87 -15.11
C GLY A 43 -2.40 -9.38 -13.92
N SER A 44 -2.49 -10.16 -12.84
CA SER A 44 -3.10 -9.71 -11.59
C SER A 44 -2.35 -8.48 -11.05
N ARG A 45 -3.11 -7.44 -10.76
CA ARG A 45 -2.57 -6.19 -10.19
C ARG A 45 -3.08 -6.07 -8.76
N VAL A 46 -2.16 -6.15 -7.82
CA VAL A 46 -2.45 -6.32 -6.40
C VAL A 46 -2.03 -5.10 -5.62
N LEU A 47 -2.89 -4.62 -4.74
CA LEU A 47 -2.52 -3.69 -3.70
C LEU A 47 -2.11 -4.49 -2.46
N PHE A 48 -0.84 -4.41 -2.11
CA PHE A 48 -0.30 -5.00 -0.89
C PHE A 48 -0.16 -3.91 0.16
N TRP A 49 -0.64 -4.14 1.36
CA TRP A 49 -0.46 -3.21 2.46
C TRP A 49 0.20 -3.88 3.66
N LEU A 50 1.14 -3.19 4.28
CA LEU A 50 1.79 -3.67 5.50
C LEU A 50 1.00 -3.21 6.71
N PRO A 51 0.81 -4.08 7.72
CA PRO A 51 0.33 -3.61 9.01
C PRO A 51 1.24 -2.51 9.54
N PRO A 52 0.71 -1.33 9.91
CA PRO A 52 1.54 -0.21 10.31
C PRO A 52 2.16 -0.45 11.70
N GLY A 53 3.44 -0.13 11.82
CA GLY A 53 4.07 0.00 13.13
C GLY A 53 3.69 1.34 13.78
N MET A 54 4.09 1.53 15.01
CA MET A 54 3.85 2.77 15.75
C MET A 54 5.14 3.21 16.44
N GLU A 55 5.48 4.49 16.27
CA GLU A 55 6.50 5.16 17.06
C GLU A 55 5.84 6.25 17.87
N GLY A 56 6.16 6.31 19.15
CA GLY A 56 5.68 7.34 20.04
C GLY A 56 6.82 8.24 20.53
N THR A 57 6.60 9.53 20.52
CA THR A 57 7.53 10.52 21.08
C THR A 57 6.77 11.52 21.93
N GLY A 58 7.41 11.96 23.03
CA GLY A 58 6.82 12.97 23.88
C GLY A 58 7.80 13.35 25.00
N VAL A 59 7.69 14.59 25.46
CA VAL A 59 8.47 15.09 26.61
C VAL A 59 7.76 14.70 27.91
N HIS A 60 6.45 14.61 27.88
CA HIS A 60 5.60 14.22 29.00
C HIS A 60 4.50 13.27 28.53
N VAL A 61 3.91 12.53 29.46
CA VAL A 61 2.80 11.62 29.20
C VAL A 61 1.64 12.33 28.50
N ASP A 62 1.39 13.58 28.85
CA ASP A 62 0.31 14.39 28.29
C ASP A 62 0.62 14.97 26.90
N ALA A 63 1.88 14.90 26.46
CA ALA A 63 2.36 15.40 25.18
C ALA A 63 2.89 14.27 24.28
N PHE A 64 2.29 13.10 24.37
CA PHE A 64 2.67 11.93 23.60
C PHE A 64 2.06 11.98 22.19
N GLU A 65 2.92 11.92 21.19
CA GLU A 65 2.51 11.86 19.78
C GLU A 65 2.83 10.49 19.18
N GLU A 66 1.89 9.94 18.45
CA GLU A 66 2.05 8.70 17.72
C GLU A 66 2.28 8.98 16.24
N LYS A 67 3.29 8.31 15.66
CA LYS A 67 3.53 8.26 14.23
C LYS A 67 3.49 6.82 13.74
N HIS A 68 2.81 6.60 12.65
CA HIS A 68 2.72 5.30 12.00
C HIS A 68 3.33 5.38 10.61
N LEU A 69 4.40 4.62 10.38
CA LEU A 69 4.93 4.44 9.04
C LEU A 69 4.03 3.45 8.31
N CYS A 70 3.40 3.92 7.24
CA CYS A 70 2.52 3.12 6.40
C CYS A 70 3.18 2.89 5.05
N VAL A 71 3.19 1.65 4.61
CA VAL A 71 3.75 1.27 3.31
C VAL A 71 2.73 0.42 2.57
N VAL A 72 2.46 0.81 1.33
CA VAL A 72 1.62 0.02 0.42
C VAL A 72 2.36 -0.18 -0.90
N PHE A 73 2.00 -1.24 -1.59
CA PHE A 73 2.57 -1.57 -2.89
C PHE A 73 1.45 -1.78 -3.89
N VAL A 74 1.67 -1.31 -5.12
CA VAL A 74 0.89 -1.75 -6.27
C VAL A 74 1.83 -2.57 -7.15
N MET A 75 1.57 -3.85 -7.25
CA MET A 75 2.42 -4.81 -7.95
C MET A 75 1.61 -5.60 -8.97
N GLU A 76 2.19 -5.87 -10.12
CA GLU A 76 1.58 -6.70 -11.14
C GLU A 76 2.39 -7.98 -11.33
N LYS A 77 1.69 -9.11 -11.38
CA LYS A 77 2.31 -10.41 -11.69
C LYS A 77 2.54 -10.51 -13.19
N TYR A 78 3.77 -10.77 -13.60
CA TYR A 78 4.14 -10.85 -15.00
C TYR A 78 5.13 -11.97 -15.28
N ASP A 79 5.18 -12.38 -16.54
CA ASP A 79 6.16 -13.35 -17.03
C ASP A 79 7.30 -12.60 -17.72
N PRO A 80 8.54 -12.62 -17.18
CA PRO A 80 9.67 -11.92 -17.78
C PRO A 80 10.04 -12.40 -19.18
N SER A 81 9.60 -13.60 -19.59
CA SER A 81 9.81 -14.10 -20.95
C SER A 81 8.86 -13.47 -21.98
N ARG A 82 7.78 -12.83 -21.54
CA ARG A 82 6.73 -12.26 -22.39
C ARG A 82 6.63 -10.75 -22.31
N LYS A 83 7.04 -10.16 -21.21
CA LYS A 83 6.88 -8.74 -20.93
C LYS A 83 8.10 -8.20 -20.20
N GLU A 84 8.55 -7.02 -20.58
CA GLU A 84 9.67 -6.40 -19.90
C GLU A 84 9.24 -5.74 -18.59
N CYS A 85 10.13 -5.74 -17.60
CA CYS A 85 9.87 -5.12 -16.30
C CYS A 85 9.49 -3.63 -16.44
N ILE A 86 10.16 -2.91 -17.34
CA ILE A 86 9.88 -1.49 -17.55
C ILE A 86 8.43 -1.24 -18.04
N ASP A 87 7.89 -2.13 -18.85
CA ASP A 87 6.50 -2.03 -19.31
C ASP A 87 5.52 -2.19 -18.15
N VAL A 88 5.84 -3.10 -17.23
CA VAL A 88 5.04 -3.29 -16.01
C VAL A 88 5.11 -2.06 -15.11
N LEU A 89 6.29 -1.46 -14.96
CA LEU A 89 6.46 -0.24 -14.19
C LEU A 89 5.67 0.92 -14.80
N GLU A 90 5.70 1.08 -16.12
CA GLU A 90 4.92 2.11 -16.81
C GLU A 90 3.42 1.93 -16.59
N SER A 91 2.91 0.72 -16.76
CA SER A 91 1.47 0.47 -16.60
C SER A 91 0.98 0.59 -15.16
N THR A 92 1.81 0.23 -14.18
CA THR A 92 1.46 0.32 -12.76
C THR A 92 1.67 1.71 -12.17
N GLN A 93 2.41 2.57 -12.83
CA GLN A 93 2.66 3.95 -12.37
C GLN A 93 1.37 4.76 -12.25
N GLU A 94 0.47 4.63 -13.21
CA GLU A 94 -0.84 5.30 -13.14
C GLU A 94 -1.67 4.80 -11.97
N THR A 95 -1.59 3.52 -11.67
CA THR A 95 -2.33 2.92 -10.57
C THR A 95 -1.82 3.42 -9.21
N ILE A 96 -0.51 3.48 -9.01
CA ILE A 96 0.03 4.01 -7.75
C ILE A 96 -0.28 5.51 -7.58
N ASP A 97 -0.29 6.27 -8.67
CA ASP A 97 -0.70 7.67 -8.63
C ASP A 97 -2.17 7.81 -8.20
N ARG A 98 -3.03 6.95 -8.67
CA ARG A 98 -4.44 6.92 -8.25
C ARG A 98 -4.59 6.55 -6.78
N VAL A 99 -3.80 5.62 -6.28
CA VAL A 99 -3.76 5.29 -4.84
C VAL A 99 -3.35 6.50 -4.02
N LEU A 100 -2.30 7.20 -4.45
CA LEU A 100 -1.87 8.44 -3.79
C LEU A 100 -2.99 9.48 -3.74
N ARG A 101 -3.71 9.68 -4.84
CA ARG A 101 -4.82 10.63 -4.90
C ARG A 101 -5.97 10.25 -4.01
N GLU A 102 -6.26 8.97 -3.86
CA GLU A 102 -7.27 8.49 -2.91
C GLU A 102 -6.88 8.75 -1.45
N ILE A 103 -5.61 8.57 -1.10
CA ILE A 103 -5.11 8.89 0.24
C ILE A 103 -5.24 10.38 0.52
N ILE A 104 -4.78 11.23 -0.39
CA ILE A 104 -4.83 12.69 -0.24
C ILE A 104 -6.30 13.16 -0.23
N GLY A 105 -7.10 12.66 -1.15
CA GLY A 105 -8.52 13.02 -1.25
C GLY A 105 -9.32 12.68 -0.01
N SER A 106 -9.01 11.56 0.65
CA SER A 106 -9.68 11.17 1.89
C SER A 106 -9.44 12.16 3.04
N GLN A 107 -8.30 12.88 3.03
CA GLN A 107 -7.98 13.90 4.03
C GLN A 107 -8.90 15.14 3.87
N TRP A 108 -9.22 15.52 2.63
CA TRP A 108 -10.06 16.69 2.32
C TRP A 108 -11.47 16.58 2.90
N TYR A 109 -12.02 15.36 2.89
CA TYR A 109 -13.40 15.14 3.33
C TYR A 109 -13.50 14.74 4.81
N GLY A 110 -12.37 14.64 5.51
CA GLY A 110 -12.35 14.27 6.91
C GLY A 110 -12.90 12.88 7.22
N CYS A 111 -13.06 12.04 6.21
CA CYS A 111 -13.69 10.73 6.31
C CYS A 111 -12.69 9.58 6.40
N SER A 112 -11.40 9.88 6.48
CA SER A 112 -10.38 8.84 6.55
C SER A 112 -10.07 8.45 7.98
N PRO A 113 -10.00 7.15 8.30
CA PRO A 113 -9.46 6.68 9.57
C PRO A 113 -7.93 6.91 9.64
N ILE A 114 -7.31 7.30 8.53
CA ILE A 114 -5.88 7.53 8.41
C ILE A 114 -5.65 9.02 8.17
N GLY A 115 -5.26 9.75 9.22
CA GLY A 115 -4.82 11.13 9.07
C GLY A 115 -3.34 11.17 8.70
N LEU A 116 -2.95 12.01 7.74
CA LEU A 116 -1.54 12.22 7.42
C LEU A 116 -0.87 13.02 8.54
N ALA A 117 0.27 12.53 9.03
CA ALA A 117 1.05 13.21 10.05
C ALA A 117 1.89 14.35 9.46
N ASP A 118 2.35 14.17 8.23
CA ASP A 118 3.14 15.14 7.46
C ASP A 118 2.90 14.92 5.96
N LEU A 119 3.53 15.75 5.13
CA LEU A 119 3.45 15.65 3.68
C LEU A 119 4.64 14.90 3.06
N LYS A 120 5.37 14.14 3.86
CA LYS A 120 6.43 13.28 3.35
C LYS A 120 5.83 12.02 2.76
N ILE A 121 5.87 11.95 1.46
CA ILE A 121 5.40 10.79 0.70
C ILE A 121 6.54 10.34 -0.20
N SER A 122 6.85 9.05 -0.17
CA SER A 122 7.88 8.45 -1.01
C SER A 122 7.26 7.39 -1.90
N ILE A 123 7.51 7.50 -3.20
CA ILE A 123 7.10 6.50 -4.20
C ILE A 123 8.34 6.00 -4.88
N LEU A 124 8.58 4.69 -4.83
CA LEU A 124 9.77 4.06 -5.36
C LEU A 124 9.40 2.86 -6.26
N PRO A 125 10.14 2.64 -7.36
CA PRO A 125 9.95 1.43 -8.15
C PRO A 125 10.41 0.19 -7.36
N GLU A 126 9.65 -0.88 -7.49
CA GLU A 126 9.91 -2.14 -6.80
C GLU A 126 9.97 -3.28 -7.84
N THR A 127 11.13 -3.90 -7.98
CA THR A 127 11.33 -4.97 -8.96
C THR A 127 11.71 -6.31 -8.34
N LYS A 128 11.93 -6.34 -7.02
CA LYS A 128 12.44 -7.53 -6.30
C LYS A 128 11.64 -7.88 -5.05
N PHE A 129 10.54 -7.18 -4.78
CA PHE A 129 9.77 -7.37 -3.55
C PHE A 129 9.17 -8.77 -3.47
N PHE A 130 8.53 -9.22 -4.56
CA PHE A 130 8.06 -10.59 -4.71
C PHE A 130 8.54 -11.15 -6.04
N ALA A 131 8.91 -12.43 -6.05
CA ALA A 131 9.31 -13.11 -7.29
C ALA A 131 8.15 -13.08 -8.30
N GLY A 132 8.44 -12.64 -9.52
CA GLY A 132 7.44 -12.55 -10.59
C GLY A 132 6.52 -11.33 -10.53
N PHE A 133 6.83 -10.35 -9.67
CA PHE A 133 6.08 -9.10 -9.56
C PHE A 133 6.98 -7.89 -9.80
N ALA A 134 6.39 -6.84 -10.35
CA ALA A 134 7.01 -5.52 -10.40
C ALA A 134 5.94 -4.45 -10.20
N GLY A 135 6.34 -3.30 -9.72
CA GLY A 135 5.44 -2.18 -9.48
C GLY A 135 6.08 -1.10 -8.64
N TRP A 136 5.31 -0.54 -7.73
CA TRP A 136 5.69 0.64 -6.96
C TRP A 136 5.34 0.49 -5.49
N SER A 137 6.18 1.05 -4.64
CA SER A 137 5.85 1.24 -3.23
C SER A 137 5.49 2.70 -2.98
N LEU A 138 4.61 2.90 -2.00
CA LEU A 138 4.24 4.22 -1.52
C LEU A 138 4.34 4.19 0.00
N ALA A 139 5.15 5.08 0.56
CA ALA A 139 5.35 5.20 2.00
C ALA A 139 4.91 6.59 2.48
N PHE A 140 4.22 6.62 3.60
CA PHE A 140 3.77 7.86 4.23
C PHE A 140 3.67 7.69 5.75
N ASN A 141 3.62 8.79 6.46
CA ASN A 141 3.43 8.80 7.91
C ASN A 141 1.98 9.17 8.25
N ALA A 142 1.33 8.35 9.06
CA ALA A 142 -0.01 8.60 9.55
C ALA A 142 -0.02 8.96 11.03
N LYS A 143 -1.06 9.69 11.45
CA LYS A 143 -1.34 9.98 12.86
C LYS A 143 -2.03 8.79 13.51
N GLY A 144 -1.74 8.61 14.76
CA GLY A 144 -2.42 7.61 15.58
C GLY A 144 -3.83 7.99 15.99
#